data_cba019ccb70dac749f0efec9657c9b98
#
_entry.id   cba019ccb70dac749f0efec9657c9b98
#
_cell.length_a   1.000
_cell.length_b   1.000
_cell.length_c   1.000
_cell.angle_alpha   90.00
_cell.angle_beta   90.00
_cell.angle_gamma   90.00
#
_symmetry.space_group_name_H-M   'P 1'
#
loop_
_entity.id
_entity.type
_entity.pdbx_description
1 polymer ?
#
loop_
_entity_poly.entity_id
_entity_poly.type
_entity_poly.pdbx_seq_one_letter_code
_entity_poly.pdbx_strand_id
1 'polypeptide(L)'
;KDDDYRLSFLQGNFVTLTNLSDSDIERIIRLRLSPLYVSVHSTDEETRRALLGRTKVATRPIMPTLRRLGEGRIEFHAQVVLVPGLNDGAMLEQTIDDLAGLWPSCASLGIVPVGLTSHREGLDKLEAVDSDLAGQVVHIVHEAQRRLLDARGVRFVFAADEFYYLAGQDIPAGDEYEGYPQLENGIGLSRTFSDEFGEAERSLPEQAVAPADVTVVTGVLGARAIAQACARLSRIRGVRVRVLPVANKFFGESVTVSGLVVGADIVRALKKAEGGF
;
A
#
# COMPACT_ATOMS: atom_id res chain seq x y z
N LYS A 1 2.20 -9.03 -18.38
CA LYS A 1 1.10 -8.80 -19.34
C LYS A 1 -0.18 -8.35 -18.66
N ASP A 2 -0.05 -7.99 -17.41
CA ASP A 2 -1.15 -7.50 -16.59
C ASP A 2 -1.28 -5.97 -16.70
N ASP A 3 -0.50 -5.34 -17.59
CA ASP A 3 -0.47 -3.91 -17.85
C ASP A 3 -1.57 -3.53 -18.86
N ASP A 4 -2.82 -3.86 -18.52
CA ASP A 4 -4.01 -3.61 -19.35
C ASP A 4 -4.87 -2.52 -18.72
N TYR A 5 -4.96 -1.36 -19.38
CA TYR A 5 -5.75 -0.22 -18.91
C TYR A 5 -7.24 -0.54 -18.71
N ARG A 6 -7.78 -1.57 -19.37
CA ARG A 6 -9.16 -2.02 -19.18
C ARG A 6 -9.35 -2.65 -17.79
N LEU A 7 -8.37 -3.42 -17.33
CA LEU A 7 -8.36 -3.97 -15.98
C LEU A 7 -8.16 -2.88 -14.93
N SER A 8 -7.35 -1.86 -15.26
CA SER A 8 -7.23 -0.67 -14.40
C SER A 8 -8.58 -0.01 -14.18
N PHE A 9 -9.31 0.26 -15.26
CA PHE A 9 -10.64 0.88 -15.18
C PHE A 9 -11.69 0.00 -14.51
N LEU A 10 -11.71 -1.31 -14.81
CA LEU A 10 -12.78 -2.21 -14.35
C LEU A 10 -12.57 -2.77 -12.94
N GLN A 11 -11.32 -2.90 -12.50
CA GLN A 11 -10.95 -3.63 -11.29
C GLN A 11 -9.97 -2.87 -10.38
N GLY A 12 -9.56 -1.64 -10.74
CA GLY A 12 -8.59 -0.89 -9.96
C GLY A 12 -7.13 -1.37 -10.07
N ASN A 13 -6.81 -2.22 -11.05
CA ASN A 13 -5.45 -2.72 -11.21
C ASN A 13 -4.48 -1.60 -11.58
N PHE A 14 -3.36 -1.51 -10.87
CA PHE A 14 -2.30 -0.57 -11.20
C PHE A 14 -1.56 -1.00 -12.46
N VAL A 15 -1.45 -0.08 -13.43
CA VAL A 15 -0.78 -0.29 -14.72
C VAL A 15 0.34 0.72 -14.93
N THR A 16 1.39 0.32 -15.65
CA THR A 16 2.56 1.18 -15.90
C THR A 16 2.39 2.11 -17.11
N LEU A 17 1.40 1.90 -17.94
CA LEU A 17 1.14 2.61 -19.20
C LEU A 17 2.30 2.52 -20.22
N THR A 18 3.27 1.63 -20.03
CA THR A 18 4.46 1.53 -20.90
C THR A 18 4.18 0.95 -22.27
N ASN A 19 3.08 0.21 -22.40
CA ASN A 19 2.66 -0.49 -23.60
C ASN A 19 1.55 0.21 -24.39
N LEU A 20 1.12 1.41 -23.94
CA LEU A 20 0.05 2.15 -24.62
C LEU A 20 0.51 2.71 -25.96
N SER A 21 -0.31 2.52 -26.98
CA SER A 21 -0.24 3.26 -28.24
C SER A 21 -1.00 4.59 -28.14
N ASP A 22 -0.81 5.48 -29.13
CA ASP A 22 -1.59 6.72 -29.22
C ASP A 22 -3.09 6.43 -29.40
N SER A 23 -3.42 5.38 -30.17
CA SER A 23 -4.81 4.95 -30.35
C SER A 23 -5.44 4.40 -29.07
N ASP A 24 -4.65 3.80 -28.16
CA ASP A 24 -5.16 3.40 -26.83
C ASP A 24 -5.50 4.60 -25.99
N ILE A 25 -4.63 5.63 -25.96
CA ILE A 25 -4.88 6.87 -25.21
C ILE A 25 -6.14 7.58 -25.77
N GLU A 26 -6.26 7.69 -27.08
CA GLU A 26 -7.47 8.25 -27.72
C GLU A 26 -8.72 7.48 -27.36
N ARG A 27 -8.62 6.15 -27.31
CA ARG A 27 -9.73 5.28 -26.90
C ARG A 27 -10.11 5.47 -25.44
N ILE A 28 -9.13 5.54 -24.54
CA ILE A 28 -9.35 5.84 -23.11
C ILE A 28 -10.11 7.15 -22.97
N ILE A 29 -9.65 8.21 -23.62
CA ILE A 29 -10.25 9.54 -23.56
C ILE A 29 -11.66 9.53 -24.16
N ARG A 30 -11.81 8.98 -25.37
CA ARG A 30 -13.11 8.91 -26.07
C ARG A 30 -14.17 8.16 -25.29
N LEU A 31 -13.80 7.04 -24.66
CA LEU A 31 -14.70 6.18 -23.90
C LEU A 31 -14.82 6.62 -22.42
N ARG A 32 -14.08 7.64 -22.01
CA ARG A 32 -14.04 8.17 -20.62
C ARG A 32 -13.76 7.07 -19.60
N LEU A 33 -12.71 6.25 -19.85
CA LEU A 33 -12.30 5.20 -18.93
C LEU A 33 -11.57 5.84 -17.73
N SER A 34 -12.34 6.18 -16.69
CA SER A 34 -11.92 6.95 -15.52
C SER A 34 -12.65 6.45 -14.28
N PRO A 35 -12.01 6.32 -13.10
CA PRO A 35 -10.57 6.56 -12.92
C PRO A 35 -9.68 5.45 -13.46
N LEU A 36 -8.39 5.76 -13.67
CA LEU A 36 -7.34 4.79 -13.88
C LEU A 36 -6.42 4.71 -12.67
N TYR A 37 -5.74 3.57 -12.51
CA TYR A 37 -4.75 3.35 -11.45
C TYR A 37 -3.37 3.16 -12.09
N VAL A 38 -2.42 4.04 -11.77
CA VAL A 38 -1.16 4.14 -12.52
C VAL A 38 0.05 3.96 -11.63
N SER A 39 0.84 2.90 -11.89
CA SER A 39 2.16 2.70 -11.30
C SER A 39 3.16 3.65 -11.96
N VAL A 40 3.44 4.76 -11.29
CA VAL A 40 4.39 5.80 -11.77
C VAL A 40 5.81 5.47 -11.35
N HIS A 41 6.02 5.15 -10.07
CA HIS A 41 7.28 4.86 -9.39
C HIS A 41 8.26 6.03 -9.33
N SER A 42 8.43 6.79 -10.40
CA SER A 42 9.21 8.03 -10.47
C SER A 42 8.76 8.87 -11.67
N THR A 43 8.82 10.18 -11.55
CA THR A 43 8.61 11.12 -12.67
C THR A 43 9.89 11.37 -13.46
N ASP A 44 11.06 11.03 -12.88
CA ASP A 44 12.33 10.97 -13.60
C ASP A 44 12.37 9.72 -14.51
N GLU A 45 12.56 9.94 -15.80
CA GLU A 45 12.46 8.88 -16.80
C GLU A 45 13.62 7.87 -16.74
N GLU A 46 14.78 8.26 -16.25
CA GLU A 46 15.92 7.35 -16.11
C GLU A 46 15.70 6.41 -14.94
N THR A 47 15.37 6.95 -13.78
CA THR A 47 15.01 6.22 -12.57
C THR A 47 13.82 5.30 -12.82
N ARG A 48 12.79 5.80 -13.49
CA ARG A 48 11.61 5.00 -13.81
C ARG A 48 11.94 3.81 -14.70
N ARG A 49 12.77 3.99 -15.73
CA ARG A 49 13.21 2.89 -16.59
C ARG A 49 14.03 1.85 -15.84
N ALA A 50 14.88 2.28 -14.90
CA ALA A 50 15.64 1.39 -14.04
C ALA A 50 14.71 0.55 -13.17
N LEU A 51 13.75 1.19 -12.47
CA LEU A 51 12.75 0.52 -11.63
C LEU A 51 11.89 -0.50 -12.39
N LEU A 52 11.56 -0.20 -13.64
CA LEU A 52 10.78 -1.11 -14.51
C LEU A 52 11.62 -2.19 -15.20
N GLY A 53 12.93 -2.26 -14.94
CA GLY A 53 13.85 -3.21 -15.60
C GLY A 53 13.96 -3.00 -17.11
N ARG A 54 13.73 -1.78 -17.61
CA ARG A 54 13.65 -1.45 -19.05
C ARG A 54 14.73 -0.50 -19.54
N THR A 55 15.92 -0.58 -18.96
CA THR A 55 17.05 0.31 -19.29
C THR A 55 17.46 0.27 -20.77
N LYS A 56 17.19 -0.84 -21.46
CA LYS A 56 17.55 -1.06 -22.87
C LYS A 56 16.38 -0.89 -23.85
N VAL A 57 15.17 -0.60 -23.37
CA VAL A 57 13.97 -0.50 -24.19
C VAL A 57 13.38 0.90 -24.05
N ALA A 58 13.05 1.53 -25.18
CA ALA A 58 12.31 2.79 -25.16
C ALA A 58 10.93 2.57 -24.54
N THR A 59 10.61 3.36 -23.53
CA THR A 59 9.29 3.37 -22.88
C THR A 59 8.60 4.70 -23.22
N ARG A 60 7.26 4.68 -23.22
CA ARG A 60 6.50 5.92 -23.34
C ARG A 60 6.79 6.81 -22.12
N PRO A 61 7.15 8.09 -22.31
CA PRO A 61 7.36 9.02 -21.22
C PRO A 61 6.11 9.16 -20.36
N ILE A 62 6.27 9.09 -19.03
CA ILE A 62 5.12 9.04 -18.13
C ILE A 62 4.43 10.39 -18.00
N MET A 63 5.17 11.45 -17.72
CA MET A 63 4.58 12.77 -17.47
C MET A 63 3.80 13.35 -18.66
N PRO A 64 4.31 13.30 -19.92
CA PRO A 64 3.52 13.69 -21.09
C PRO A 64 2.25 12.83 -21.25
N THR A 65 2.31 11.54 -20.93
CA THR A 65 1.16 10.64 -21.01
C THR A 65 0.09 11.01 -19.98
N LEU A 66 0.48 11.25 -18.72
CA LEU A 66 -0.44 11.67 -17.67
C LEU A 66 -1.08 13.03 -17.96
N ARG A 67 -0.31 14.00 -18.47
CA ARG A 67 -0.86 15.31 -18.92
C ARG A 67 -1.91 15.13 -20.00
N ARG A 68 -1.64 14.31 -21.02
CA ARG A 68 -2.60 14.02 -22.10
C ARG A 68 -3.88 13.38 -21.59
N LEU A 69 -3.78 12.45 -20.61
CA LEU A 69 -4.95 11.87 -19.95
C LEU A 69 -5.74 12.95 -19.19
N GLY A 70 -5.06 13.80 -18.42
CA GLY A 70 -5.68 14.92 -17.70
C GLY A 70 -6.37 15.93 -18.61
N GLU A 71 -5.74 16.34 -19.72
CA GLU A 71 -6.34 17.19 -20.75
C GLU A 71 -7.60 16.54 -21.34
N GLY A 72 -7.59 15.20 -21.45
CA GLY A 72 -8.74 14.39 -21.83
C GLY A 72 -9.79 14.19 -20.73
N ARG A 73 -9.61 14.82 -19.57
CA ARG A 73 -10.48 14.72 -18.37
C ARG A 73 -10.60 13.26 -17.86
N ILE A 74 -9.50 12.53 -17.90
CA ILE A 74 -9.36 11.23 -17.26
C ILE A 74 -8.74 11.46 -15.89
N GLU A 75 -9.46 11.05 -14.85
CA GLU A 75 -8.95 10.99 -13.49
C GLU A 75 -8.11 9.73 -13.30
N PHE A 76 -7.08 9.83 -12.48
CA PHE A 76 -6.26 8.68 -12.14
C PHE A 76 -5.69 8.80 -10.72
N HIS A 77 -5.45 7.63 -10.13
CA HIS A 77 -4.72 7.46 -8.87
C HIS A 77 -3.33 6.97 -9.20
N ALA A 78 -2.32 7.62 -8.63
CA ALA A 78 -0.92 7.27 -8.85
C ALA A 78 -0.37 6.40 -7.71
N GLN A 79 0.61 5.54 -8.03
CA GLN A 79 1.33 4.73 -7.07
C GLN A 79 2.83 4.84 -7.28
N VAL A 80 3.57 4.95 -6.18
CA VAL A 80 5.01 4.76 -6.11
C VAL A 80 5.30 3.54 -5.26
N VAL A 81 5.93 2.52 -5.86
CA VAL A 81 6.60 1.47 -5.10
C VAL A 81 7.99 1.98 -4.77
N LEU A 82 8.23 2.26 -3.49
CA LEU A 82 9.48 2.85 -3.02
C LEU A 82 10.55 1.78 -2.90
N VAL A 83 11.66 2.01 -3.57
CA VAL A 83 12.86 1.16 -3.57
C VAL A 83 14.02 1.96 -2.99
N PRO A 84 14.59 1.53 -1.84
CA PRO A 84 15.67 2.24 -1.19
C PRO A 84 16.85 2.53 -2.12
N GLY A 85 17.37 3.77 -2.07
CA GLY A 85 18.50 4.25 -2.88
C GLY A 85 18.19 4.51 -4.36
N LEU A 86 16.94 4.32 -4.81
CA LEU A 86 16.55 4.58 -6.20
C LEU A 86 15.53 5.72 -6.33
N ASN A 87 14.43 5.65 -5.62
CA ASN A 87 13.34 6.64 -5.72
C ASN A 87 12.87 7.16 -4.36
N ASP A 88 13.74 7.15 -3.37
CA ASP A 88 13.54 7.73 -2.04
C ASP A 88 14.06 9.18 -1.96
N GLY A 89 14.00 9.79 -0.78
CA GLY A 89 14.52 11.13 -0.50
C GLY A 89 14.05 12.18 -1.51
N ALA A 90 14.98 12.96 -2.04
CA ALA A 90 14.70 14.05 -2.99
C ALA A 90 13.99 13.59 -4.27
N MET A 91 14.24 12.35 -4.72
CA MET A 91 13.54 11.78 -5.89
C MET A 91 12.06 11.55 -5.58
N LEU A 92 11.74 11.11 -4.35
CA LEU A 92 10.36 10.95 -3.90
C LEU A 92 9.68 12.32 -3.79
N GLU A 93 10.33 13.31 -3.19
CA GLU A 93 9.81 14.68 -3.08
C GLU A 93 9.49 15.28 -4.46
N GLN A 94 10.42 15.16 -5.40
CA GLN A 94 10.20 15.59 -6.79
C GLN A 94 9.00 14.88 -7.42
N THR A 95 8.89 13.57 -7.25
CA THR A 95 7.78 12.78 -7.80
C THR A 95 6.43 13.22 -7.21
N ILE A 96 6.39 13.51 -5.90
CA ILE A 96 5.18 14.03 -5.24
C ILE A 96 4.79 15.38 -5.85
N ASP A 97 5.74 16.31 -6.01
CA ASP A 97 5.49 17.65 -6.52
C ASP A 97 5.02 17.64 -7.97
N ASP A 98 5.67 16.86 -8.81
CA ASP A 98 5.31 16.70 -10.22
C ASP A 98 3.89 16.17 -10.39
N LEU A 99 3.53 15.13 -9.62
CA LEU A 99 2.20 14.51 -9.67
C LEU A 99 1.13 15.42 -9.06
N ALA A 100 1.44 16.09 -7.95
CA ALA A 100 0.56 17.08 -7.36
C ALA A 100 0.30 18.25 -8.32
N GLY A 101 1.25 18.57 -9.21
CA GLY A 101 1.06 19.52 -10.31
C GLY A 101 -0.02 19.14 -11.32
N LEU A 102 -0.43 17.87 -11.36
CA LEU A 102 -1.49 17.36 -12.24
C LEU A 102 -2.88 17.31 -11.55
N TRP A 103 -2.98 17.71 -10.27
CA TRP A 103 -4.27 17.77 -9.58
C TRP A 103 -5.23 18.74 -10.30
N PRO A 104 -6.54 18.46 -10.46
CA PRO A 104 -7.28 17.34 -9.89
C PRO A 104 -7.28 16.05 -10.74
N SER A 105 -6.68 16.03 -11.93
CA SER A 105 -6.68 14.83 -12.77
C SER A 105 -5.93 13.67 -12.12
N CYS A 106 -4.78 13.94 -11.48
CA CYS A 106 -4.19 13.04 -10.51
C CYS A 106 -4.89 13.26 -9.17
N ALA A 107 -5.82 12.36 -8.82
CA ALA A 107 -6.67 12.54 -7.65
C ALA A 107 -5.96 12.22 -6.33
N SER A 108 -5.05 11.24 -6.35
CA SER A 108 -4.24 10.87 -5.18
C SER A 108 -2.95 10.15 -5.58
N LEU A 109 -2.00 10.12 -4.64
CA LEU A 109 -0.74 9.39 -4.74
C LEU A 109 -0.57 8.47 -3.53
N GLY A 110 -0.42 7.16 -3.78
CA GLY A 110 -0.06 6.16 -2.76
C GLY A 110 1.42 5.81 -2.83
N ILE A 111 2.09 5.81 -1.68
CA ILE A 111 3.47 5.34 -1.53
C ILE A 111 3.43 4.01 -0.79
N VAL A 112 3.97 2.95 -1.41
CA VAL A 112 4.05 1.61 -0.83
C VAL A 112 5.50 1.12 -0.82
N PRO A 113 5.94 0.34 0.17
CA PRO A 113 7.30 -0.20 0.18
C PRO A 113 7.46 -1.32 -0.85
N VAL A 114 8.67 -1.49 -1.36
CA VAL A 114 9.00 -2.61 -2.23
C VAL A 114 8.88 -3.94 -1.47
N GLY A 115 8.12 -4.87 -2.03
CA GLY A 115 8.05 -6.25 -1.53
C GLY A 115 9.17 -7.11 -2.12
N LEU A 116 10.11 -7.55 -1.29
CA LEU A 116 11.21 -8.40 -1.71
C LEU A 116 10.93 -9.86 -1.35
N THR A 117 10.77 -10.70 -2.38
CA THR A 117 10.58 -12.13 -2.17
C THR A 117 11.92 -12.87 -2.20
N SER A 118 11.95 -14.09 -1.66
CA SER A 118 13.12 -14.99 -1.75
C SER A 118 13.34 -15.53 -3.18
N HIS A 119 12.36 -15.38 -4.08
CA HIS A 119 12.43 -15.85 -5.48
C HIS A 119 13.03 -14.77 -6.40
N ARG A 120 14.29 -14.38 -6.13
CA ARG A 120 14.96 -13.29 -6.87
C ARG A 120 16.27 -13.71 -7.53
N GLU A 121 16.43 -14.99 -7.84
CA GLU A 121 17.60 -15.48 -8.56
C GLU A 121 17.75 -14.79 -9.92
N GLY A 122 18.93 -14.24 -10.19
CA GLY A 122 19.22 -13.52 -11.43
C GLY A 122 18.65 -12.10 -11.55
N LEU A 123 18.00 -11.58 -10.51
CA LEU A 123 17.52 -10.20 -10.44
C LEU A 123 18.51 -9.33 -9.64
N ASP A 124 18.49 -8.03 -9.92
CA ASP A 124 19.31 -7.04 -9.22
C ASP A 124 19.04 -7.12 -7.69
N LYS A 125 20.10 -6.91 -6.91
CA LYS A 125 19.99 -6.84 -5.45
C LYS A 125 19.30 -5.53 -5.11
N LEU A 126 18.22 -5.63 -4.35
CA LEU A 126 17.51 -4.50 -3.76
C LEU A 126 17.53 -4.66 -2.24
N GLU A 127 17.47 -3.54 -1.56
CA GLU A 127 17.33 -3.50 -0.11
C GLU A 127 15.86 -3.37 0.30
N ALA A 128 15.51 -3.95 1.43
CA ALA A 128 14.20 -3.75 2.02
C ALA A 128 14.15 -2.38 2.73
N VAL A 129 12.97 -1.82 2.85
CA VAL A 129 12.75 -0.61 3.65
C VAL A 129 12.99 -0.97 5.12
N ASP A 130 13.93 -0.28 5.76
CA ASP A 130 14.19 -0.37 7.20
C ASP A 130 13.38 0.66 8.00
N SER A 131 13.53 0.66 9.32
CA SER A 131 12.79 1.56 10.22
C SER A 131 13.15 3.03 10.01
N ASP A 132 14.42 3.32 9.72
CA ASP A 132 14.89 4.70 9.59
C ASP A 132 14.38 5.32 8.29
N LEU A 133 14.49 4.58 7.18
CA LEU A 133 13.93 5.01 5.90
C LEU A 133 12.40 5.11 5.96
N ALA A 134 11.73 4.17 6.62
CA ALA A 134 10.29 4.25 6.82
C ALA A 134 9.89 5.53 7.55
N GLY A 135 10.62 5.90 8.60
CA GLY A 135 10.44 7.17 9.32
C GLY A 135 10.64 8.40 8.44
N GLN A 136 11.67 8.38 7.57
CA GLN A 136 11.92 9.45 6.61
C GLN A 136 10.79 9.58 5.59
N VAL A 137 10.29 8.46 5.05
CA VAL A 137 9.17 8.45 4.10
C VAL A 137 7.90 9.02 4.73
N VAL A 138 7.55 8.59 5.96
CA VAL A 138 6.40 9.13 6.69
C VAL A 138 6.56 10.64 6.89
N HIS A 139 7.76 11.10 7.24
CA HIS A 139 8.05 12.54 7.40
C HIS A 139 7.85 13.31 6.09
N ILE A 140 8.42 12.85 4.96
CA ILE A 140 8.26 13.46 3.63
C ILE A 140 6.77 13.55 3.26
N VAL A 141 6.01 12.46 3.47
CA VAL A 141 4.57 12.42 3.17
C VAL A 141 3.81 13.43 4.02
N HIS A 142 4.05 13.50 5.33
CA HIS A 142 3.37 14.46 6.21
C HIS A 142 3.71 15.91 5.88
N GLU A 143 4.97 16.22 5.52
CA GLU A 143 5.37 17.57 5.08
C GLU A 143 4.64 17.94 3.77
N ALA A 144 4.60 17.02 2.81
CA ALA A 144 3.89 17.25 1.55
C ALA A 144 2.38 17.42 1.78
N GLN A 145 1.76 16.59 2.64
CA GLN A 145 0.35 16.71 3.01
C GLN A 145 0.02 18.07 3.60
N ARG A 146 0.81 18.56 4.57
CA ARG A 146 0.59 19.89 5.18
C ARG A 146 0.66 20.98 4.12
N ARG A 147 1.72 20.98 3.32
CA ARG A 147 1.94 21.97 2.25
C ARG A 147 0.81 21.96 1.21
N LEU A 148 0.35 20.78 0.79
CA LEU A 148 -0.71 20.64 -0.21
C LEU A 148 -2.09 20.96 0.36
N LEU A 149 -2.36 20.61 1.61
CA LEU A 149 -3.57 20.98 2.31
C LEU A 149 -3.71 22.51 2.42
N ASP A 150 -2.63 23.20 2.82
CA ASP A 150 -2.59 24.67 2.92
C ASP A 150 -2.77 25.33 1.53
N ALA A 151 -2.14 24.78 0.50
CA ALA A 151 -2.15 25.38 -0.84
C ALA A 151 -3.41 25.06 -1.67
N ARG A 152 -4.03 23.89 -1.47
CA ARG A 152 -5.06 23.33 -2.35
C ARG A 152 -6.28 22.76 -1.64
N GLY A 153 -6.25 22.65 -0.31
CA GLY A 153 -7.33 22.07 0.49
C GLY A 153 -7.40 20.53 0.41
N VAL A 154 -6.35 19.86 -0.05
CA VAL A 154 -6.27 18.39 -0.15
C VAL A 154 -4.90 17.89 0.29
N ARG A 155 -4.86 16.72 0.96
CA ARG A 155 -3.59 16.08 1.37
C ARG A 155 -2.88 15.41 0.20
N PHE A 156 -3.62 14.83 -0.73
CA PHE A 156 -3.16 14.26 -2.01
C PHE A 156 -2.30 13.01 -1.91
N VAL A 157 -1.26 12.97 -1.03
CA VAL A 157 -0.28 11.88 -0.95
C VAL A 157 -0.43 11.11 0.37
N PHE A 158 -0.32 9.78 0.30
CA PHE A 158 -0.53 8.90 1.47
C PHE A 158 0.50 7.77 1.48
N ALA A 159 1.04 7.47 2.67
CA ALA A 159 1.93 6.32 2.87
C ALA A 159 1.12 5.08 3.31
N ALA A 160 1.55 3.90 2.85
CA ALA A 160 0.97 2.63 3.29
C ALA A 160 1.17 2.43 4.81
N ASP A 161 0.21 1.75 5.43
CA ASP A 161 0.22 1.45 6.87
C ASP A 161 1.52 0.74 7.29
N GLU A 162 2.13 -0.01 6.38
CA GLU A 162 3.40 -0.70 6.61
C GLU A 162 4.54 0.25 6.97
N PHE A 163 4.62 1.45 6.38
CA PHE A 163 5.63 2.44 6.74
C PHE A 163 5.52 2.90 8.19
N TYR A 164 4.29 3.14 8.67
CA TYR A 164 4.05 3.53 10.07
C TYR A 164 4.45 2.42 11.03
N TYR A 165 4.11 1.17 10.71
CA TYR A 165 4.50 0.02 11.54
C TYR A 165 6.02 -0.21 11.54
N LEU A 166 6.70 -0.04 10.40
CA LEU A 166 8.15 -0.15 10.32
C LEU A 166 8.84 0.95 11.11
N ALA A 167 8.34 2.18 11.02
CA ALA A 167 8.85 3.35 11.74
C ALA A 167 8.50 3.34 13.24
N GLY A 168 7.65 2.41 13.71
CA GLY A 168 7.15 2.41 15.08
C GLY A 168 6.29 3.63 15.42
N GLN A 169 5.60 4.20 14.43
CA GLN A 169 4.73 5.35 14.56
C GLN A 169 3.25 4.93 14.56
N ASP A 170 2.42 5.78 15.16
CA ASP A 170 0.97 5.62 15.13
C ASP A 170 0.41 5.89 13.72
N ILE A 171 -0.64 5.16 13.37
CA ILE A 171 -1.37 5.34 12.12
C ILE A 171 -2.20 6.63 12.21
N PRO A 172 -2.27 7.45 11.13
CA PRO A 172 -3.06 8.67 11.09
C PRO A 172 -4.53 8.48 11.48
N ALA A 173 -5.19 9.56 11.89
CA ALA A 173 -6.61 9.57 12.16
C ALA A 173 -7.44 9.39 10.87
N GLY A 174 -8.69 8.94 11.00
CA GLY A 174 -9.54 8.59 9.84
C GLY A 174 -9.79 9.75 8.88
N ASP A 175 -9.93 10.96 9.41
CA ASP A 175 -10.14 12.19 8.63
C ASP A 175 -8.90 12.62 7.83
N GLU A 176 -7.71 12.11 8.17
CA GLU A 176 -6.49 12.38 7.45
C GLU A 176 -6.35 11.59 6.14
N TYR A 177 -7.17 10.55 5.94
CA TYR A 177 -7.16 9.73 4.72
C TYR A 177 -8.09 10.23 3.60
N GLU A 178 -8.87 11.30 3.85
CA GLU A 178 -9.75 11.93 2.83
C GLU A 178 -10.66 10.94 2.10
N GLY A 179 -11.29 10.02 2.84
CA GLY A 179 -12.20 9.01 2.27
C GLY A 179 -11.50 7.76 1.74
N TYR A 180 -10.24 7.56 2.07
CA TYR A 180 -9.48 6.34 1.75
C TYR A 180 -9.34 6.03 0.25
N PRO A 181 -8.84 6.96 -0.57
CA PRO A 181 -8.79 6.79 -2.03
C PRO A 181 -7.85 5.68 -2.49
N GLN A 182 -7.01 5.14 -1.60
CA GLN A 182 -5.97 4.16 -1.90
C GLN A 182 -6.02 2.94 -0.97
N LEU A 183 -7.20 2.59 -0.47
CA LEU A 183 -7.39 1.52 0.53
C LEU A 183 -6.80 0.17 0.06
N GLU A 184 -6.96 -0.17 -1.21
CA GLU A 184 -6.45 -1.41 -1.81
C GLU A 184 -4.91 -1.48 -1.86
N ASN A 185 -4.23 -0.35 -1.73
CA ASN A 185 -2.77 -0.26 -1.58
C ASN A 185 -2.29 -0.47 -0.13
N GLY A 186 -3.17 -0.86 0.79
CA GLY A 186 -2.83 -0.99 2.21
C GLY A 186 -2.66 0.36 2.91
N ILE A 187 -3.35 1.40 2.43
CA ILE A 187 -3.32 2.75 2.96
C ILE A 187 -4.61 3.00 3.73
N GLY A 188 -4.52 3.02 5.06
CA GLY A 188 -5.65 3.24 5.95
C GLY A 188 -6.48 1.99 6.29
N LEU A 189 -6.08 0.80 5.84
CA LEU A 189 -6.75 -0.47 6.21
C LEU A 189 -6.77 -0.69 7.71
N SER A 190 -5.66 -0.44 8.38
CA SER A 190 -5.57 -0.60 9.83
C SER A 190 -6.41 0.43 10.57
N ARG A 191 -6.53 1.64 10.04
CA ARG A 191 -7.41 2.68 10.61
C ARG A 191 -8.87 2.29 10.46
N THR A 192 -9.31 1.92 9.26
CA THR A 192 -10.67 1.45 9.00
C THR A 192 -11.04 0.31 9.93
N PHE A 193 -10.18 -0.71 10.03
CA PHE A 193 -10.38 -1.82 10.97
C PHE A 193 -10.52 -1.35 12.43
N SER A 194 -9.64 -0.42 12.87
CA SER A 194 -9.67 0.07 14.26
C SER A 194 -10.94 0.85 14.57
N ASP A 195 -11.42 1.66 13.64
CA ASP A 195 -12.62 2.47 13.79
C ASP A 195 -13.87 1.57 13.80
N GLU A 196 -13.97 0.63 12.86
CA GLU A 196 -15.06 -0.38 12.82
C GLU A 196 -15.08 -1.25 14.08
N PHE A 197 -13.90 -1.69 14.54
CA PHE A 197 -13.81 -2.44 15.79
C PHE A 197 -14.24 -1.59 16.98
N GLY A 198 -13.85 -0.32 17.04
CA GLY A 198 -14.26 0.61 18.10
C GLY A 198 -15.78 0.82 18.16
N GLU A 199 -16.47 0.79 17.02
CA GLU A 199 -17.92 0.80 16.96
C GLU A 199 -18.53 -0.51 17.46
N ALA A 200 -18.02 -1.64 16.97
CA ALA A 200 -18.46 -2.97 17.39
C ALA A 200 -18.24 -3.24 18.88
N GLU A 201 -17.11 -2.75 19.44
CA GLU A 201 -16.76 -2.91 20.86
C GLU A 201 -17.87 -2.39 21.80
N ARG A 202 -18.59 -1.34 21.43
CA ARG A 202 -19.66 -0.75 22.24
C ARG A 202 -20.82 -1.70 22.47
N SER A 203 -20.98 -2.71 21.63
CA SER A 203 -22.07 -3.72 21.69
C SER A 203 -21.58 -5.08 22.22
N LEU A 204 -20.31 -5.21 22.57
CA LEU A 204 -19.77 -6.48 23.05
C LEU A 204 -20.31 -6.81 24.45
N PRO A 205 -20.65 -8.10 24.71
CA PRO A 205 -21.13 -8.52 26.02
C PRO A 205 -19.99 -8.57 27.06
N GLU A 206 -20.30 -8.40 28.31
CA GLU A 206 -19.33 -8.56 29.41
C GLU A 206 -18.90 -10.01 29.61
N GLN A 207 -19.75 -10.96 29.18
CA GLN A 207 -19.53 -12.39 29.33
C GLN A 207 -20.02 -13.15 28.09
N ALA A 208 -19.25 -14.11 27.63
CA ALA A 208 -19.64 -15.01 26.56
C ALA A 208 -20.76 -15.97 27.01
N VAL A 209 -21.65 -16.31 26.09
CA VAL A 209 -22.72 -17.31 26.31
C VAL A 209 -22.12 -18.69 26.60
N ALA A 210 -20.99 -19.02 25.96
CA ALA A 210 -20.20 -20.22 26.19
C ALA A 210 -18.71 -19.89 26.15
N PRO A 211 -17.84 -20.61 26.87
CA PRO A 211 -16.42 -20.40 26.80
C PRO A 211 -15.90 -20.54 25.36
N ALA A 212 -15.04 -19.60 24.95
CA ALA A 212 -14.42 -19.60 23.62
C ALA A 212 -12.90 -19.43 23.74
N ASP A 213 -12.14 -20.32 23.11
CA ASP A 213 -10.69 -20.21 22.95
C ASP A 213 -10.38 -20.12 21.45
N VAL A 214 -9.91 -18.95 21.02
CA VAL A 214 -9.75 -18.61 19.61
C VAL A 214 -8.29 -18.28 19.33
N THR A 215 -7.72 -18.92 18.32
CA THR A 215 -6.40 -18.55 17.78
C THR A 215 -6.58 -17.84 16.46
N VAL A 216 -6.20 -16.57 16.40
CA VAL A 216 -6.21 -15.77 15.18
C VAL A 216 -4.86 -15.89 14.51
N VAL A 217 -4.84 -16.53 13.34
CA VAL A 217 -3.62 -16.77 12.55
C VAL A 217 -3.51 -15.69 11.47
N THR A 218 -2.40 -14.98 11.44
CA THR A 218 -2.21 -13.84 10.51
C THR A 218 -0.73 -13.60 10.22
N GLY A 219 -0.41 -12.77 9.22
CA GLY A 219 0.96 -12.33 8.95
C GLY A 219 1.53 -11.45 10.08
N VAL A 220 2.83 -11.24 10.05
CA VAL A 220 3.53 -10.49 11.11
C VAL A 220 2.99 -9.05 11.24
N LEU A 221 2.74 -8.39 10.12
CA LEU A 221 2.17 -7.03 10.09
C LEU A 221 0.72 -7.03 10.58
N GLY A 222 -0.09 -7.97 10.09
CA GLY A 222 -1.48 -8.10 10.52
C GLY A 222 -1.62 -8.37 12.01
N ALA A 223 -0.69 -9.12 12.62
CA ALA A 223 -0.68 -9.35 14.06
C ALA A 223 -0.54 -8.03 14.85
N ARG A 224 0.26 -7.08 14.36
CA ARG A 224 0.37 -5.75 14.98
C ARG A 224 -0.95 -4.96 14.85
N ALA A 225 -1.54 -4.98 13.66
CA ALA A 225 -2.79 -4.25 13.38
C ALA A 225 -3.95 -4.70 14.26
N ILE A 226 -4.10 -6.02 14.51
CA ILE A 226 -5.23 -6.57 15.27
C ILE A 226 -4.95 -6.76 16.77
N ALA A 227 -3.72 -6.52 17.24
CA ALA A 227 -3.31 -6.82 18.61
C ALA A 227 -4.22 -6.18 19.67
N GLN A 228 -4.56 -4.91 19.50
CA GLN A 228 -5.41 -4.18 20.43
C GLN A 228 -6.83 -4.76 20.47
N ALA A 229 -7.42 -5.06 19.32
CA ALA A 229 -8.75 -5.68 19.23
C ALA A 229 -8.78 -7.05 19.90
N CYS A 230 -7.78 -7.89 19.66
CA CYS A 230 -7.68 -9.20 20.30
C CYS A 230 -7.50 -9.11 21.83
N ALA A 231 -6.72 -8.15 22.30
CA ALA A 231 -6.57 -7.89 23.74
C ALA A 231 -7.89 -7.42 24.37
N ARG A 232 -8.69 -6.61 23.67
CA ARG A 232 -10.01 -6.16 24.12
C ARG A 232 -11.01 -7.32 24.18
N LEU A 233 -11.07 -8.16 23.13
CA LEU A 233 -11.92 -9.36 23.11
C LEU A 233 -11.60 -10.32 24.25
N SER A 234 -10.32 -10.47 24.61
CA SER A 234 -9.88 -11.32 25.74
C SER A 234 -10.31 -10.80 27.12
N ARG A 235 -10.85 -9.58 27.23
CA ARG A 235 -11.43 -9.05 28.49
C ARG A 235 -12.85 -9.56 28.75
N ILE A 236 -13.52 -10.09 27.72
CA ILE A 236 -14.84 -10.69 27.86
C ILE A 236 -14.70 -11.97 28.68
N ARG A 237 -15.45 -12.09 29.77
CA ARG A 237 -15.42 -13.30 30.61
C ARG A 237 -15.78 -14.55 29.81
N GLY A 238 -14.93 -15.56 29.87
CA GLY A 238 -15.09 -16.79 29.10
C GLY A 238 -14.53 -16.75 27.68
N VAL A 239 -13.90 -15.64 27.24
CA VAL A 239 -13.22 -15.56 25.95
C VAL A 239 -11.71 -15.50 26.16
N ARG A 240 -10.99 -16.32 25.40
CA ARG A 240 -9.54 -16.23 25.26
C ARG A 240 -9.21 -16.07 23.79
N VAL A 241 -8.49 -15.00 23.44
CA VAL A 241 -8.01 -14.77 22.06
C VAL A 241 -6.48 -14.78 22.07
N ARG A 242 -5.91 -15.61 21.22
CA ARG A 242 -4.46 -15.65 20.98
C ARG A 242 -4.19 -15.23 19.55
N VAL A 243 -3.19 -14.36 19.35
CA VAL A 243 -2.71 -14.01 18.00
C VAL A 243 -1.47 -14.84 17.72
N LEU A 244 -1.49 -15.56 16.59
CA LEU A 244 -0.38 -16.36 16.10
C LEU A 244 0.18 -15.69 14.83
N PRO A 245 1.26 -14.88 14.95
CA PRO A 245 1.92 -14.31 13.79
C PRO A 245 2.67 -15.40 13.01
N VAL A 246 2.47 -15.44 11.70
CA VAL A 246 3.10 -16.40 10.79
C VAL A 246 4.17 -15.69 9.98
N ALA A 247 5.43 -16.09 10.15
CA ALA A 247 6.51 -15.66 9.27
C ALA A 247 6.38 -16.34 7.91
N ASN A 248 6.45 -15.57 6.85
CA ASN A 248 6.37 -16.05 5.49
C ASN A 248 7.71 -16.71 5.10
N LYS A 249 7.74 -18.02 5.06
CA LYS A 249 8.93 -18.79 4.64
C LYS A 249 8.93 -19.07 3.14
N PHE A 250 7.75 -19.10 2.54
CA PHE A 250 7.61 -19.39 1.11
C PHE A 250 8.09 -18.22 0.25
N PHE A 251 7.58 -17.03 0.52
CA PHE A 251 8.00 -15.82 -0.24
C PHE A 251 9.19 -15.09 0.38
N GLY A 252 9.57 -15.41 1.62
CA GLY A 252 10.65 -14.73 2.38
C GLY A 252 10.12 -13.94 3.57
N GLU A 253 10.92 -13.85 4.63
CA GLU A 253 10.53 -13.23 5.90
C GLU A 253 10.30 -11.71 5.80
N SER A 254 10.85 -11.06 4.75
CA SER A 254 10.59 -9.66 4.42
C SER A 254 9.16 -9.41 3.91
N VAL A 255 8.44 -10.47 3.50
CA VAL A 255 7.04 -10.39 3.11
C VAL A 255 6.16 -10.55 4.35
N THR A 256 5.71 -9.42 4.91
CA THR A 256 5.05 -9.35 6.22
C THR A 256 3.53 -9.34 6.15
N VAL A 257 2.97 -9.12 4.95
CA VAL A 257 1.52 -8.96 4.73
C VAL A 257 0.76 -10.29 4.88
N SER A 258 -0.42 -10.24 5.47
CA SER A 258 -1.25 -11.42 5.75
C SER A 258 -1.76 -12.11 4.48
N GLY A 259 -2.06 -11.34 3.43
CA GLY A 259 -2.61 -11.87 2.17
C GLY A 259 -1.67 -12.78 1.38
N LEU A 260 -0.36 -12.78 1.69
CA LEU A 260 0.64 -13.62 1.04
C LEU A 260 1.12 -14.80 1.93
N VAL A 261 0.52 -15.00 3.09
CA VAL A 261 0.82 -16.17 3.93
C VAL A 261 0.24 -17.43 3.31
N VAL A 262 1.10 -18.44 3.10
CA VAL A 262 0.69 -19.70 2.48
C VAL A 262 0.31 -20.76 3.52
N GLY A 263 -0.55 -21.71 3.15
CA GLY A 263 -1.03 -22.77 4.06
C GLY A 263 0.08 -23.59 4.72
N ALA A 264 1.19 -23.85 4.00
CA ALA A 264 2.35 -24.57 4.57
C ALA A 264 3.00 -23.82 5.74
N ASP A 265 3.07 -22.49 5.67
CA ASP A 265 3.63 -21.67 6.76
C ASP A 265 2.68 -21.61 7.96
N ILE A 266 1.36 -21.54 7.70
CA ILE A 266 0.32 -21.62 8.75
C ILE A 266 0.43 -22.95 9.50
N VAL A 267 0.46 -24.09 8.80
CA VAL A 267 0.59 -25.43 9.42
C VAL A 267 1.86 -25.54 10.25
N ARG A 268 2.97 -25.01 9.75
CA ARG A 268 4.26 -25.00 10.47
C ARG A 268 4.17 -24.19 11.77
N ALA A 269 3.55 -23.01 11.71
CA ALA A 269 3.38 -22.14 12.87
C ALA A 269 2.46 -22.78 13.93
N LEU A 270 1.35 -23.39 13.52
CA LEU A 270 0.43 -24.09 14.41
C LEU A 270 1.11 -25.27 15.11
N LYS A 271 1.82 -26.14 14.37
CA LYS A 271 2.57 -27.28 14.97
C LYS A 271 3.62 -26.81 15.98
N LYS A 272 4.28 -25.69 15.72
CA LYS A 272 5.25 -25.12 16.67
C LYS A 272 4.56 -24.57 17.93
N ALA A 273 3.38 -23.99 17.78
CA ALA A 273 2.59 -23.47 18.89
C ALA A 273 2.03 -24.61 19.76
N GLU A 274 1.55 -25.71 19.15
CA GLU A 274 1.04 -26.87 19.86
C GLU A 274 2.13 -27.67 20.63
N GLY A 275 3.36 -27.70 20.13
CA GLY A 275 4.50 -28.33 20.80
C GLY A 275 5.07 -27.57 22.00
N GLY A 276 4.55 -26.39 22.29
CA GLY A 276 4.93 -25.52 23.39
C GLY A 276 3.88 -25.37 24.49
N PHE A 277 2.86 -26.24 24.51
CA PHE A 277 1.81 -26.29 25.55
C PHE A 277 1.93 -27.55 26.38
#